data_f75fb4696edd82e9b7539d40ebfdf4ae
#
_entry.id   f75fb4696edd82e9b7539d40ebfdf4ae
#
_cell.length_a   1.000
_cell.length_b   1.000
_cell.length_c   1.000
_cell.angle_alpha   90.00
_cell.angle_beta   90.00
_cell.angle_gamma   90.00
#
_symmetry.space_group_name_H-M   'P 1'
#
loop_
_entity.id
_entity.type
_entity.pdbx_description
1 polymer ?
#
loop_
_entity_poly.entity_id
_entity_poly.type
_entity_poly.pdbx_seq_one_letter_code
_entity_poly.pdbx_strand_id
1 'polypeptide(L)'
;NEEDNVAELQTQISTALEGMDYEIVLVDDGSTDATVSRVVRGDRVRLLEFEKNAGQSAAMHAGIYQSLGDVIVTLDGDLQNDPQDILALISKLNEGYDLVCGYRAKRKDTPFKRLQSRIANGVRSRFVGDNVRDTGCTLKVMRRECREALLLFHGMHRFIPALIGGMGWKVTEMPVNHRARIHGVSKYGFGNRALRATMDMFGVRWLNSRRRTYSIKA
;
A
#
# COMPACT_ATOMS: atom_id res chain seq x y z
N ASN A 1 -8.84 -13.72 3.78
CA ASN A 1 -10.24 -14.19 3.68
C ASN A 1 -11.06 -13.08 3.04
N GLU A 2 -11.19 -13.09 1.74
CA GLU A 2 -11.86 -12.10 0.91
C GLU A 2 -12.67 -12.80 -0.22
N GLU A 3 -13.24 -13.98 0.10
CA GLU A 3 -13.91 -14.81 -0.89
C GLU A 3 -15.05 -14.10 -1.65
N ASP A 4 -15.74 -13.16 -1.00
CA ASP A 4 -16.82 -12.40 -1.62
C ASP A 4 -16.34 -11.17 -2.41
N ASN A 5 -15.06 -10.81 -2.28
CA ASN A 5 -14.51 -9.59 -2.86
C ASN A 5 -13.53 -9.84 -4.01
N VAL A 6 -12.81 -10.98 -4.01
CA VAL A 6 -11.65 -11.18 -4.89
C VAL A 6 -12.00 -11.15 -6.38
N ALA A 7 -13.09 -11.80 -6.80
CA ALA A 7 -13.49 -11.84 -8.21
C ALA A 7 -13.99 -10.47 -8.71
N GLU A 8 -14.78 -9.78 -7.87
CA GLU A 8 -15.28 -8.43 -8.17
C GLU A 8 -14.11 -7.44 -8.27
N LEU A 9 -13.13 -7.51 -7.36
CA LEU A 9 -11.94 -6.66 -7.42
C LEU A 9 -11.16 -6.84 -8.73
N GLN A 10 -10.97 -8.10 -9.17
CA GLN A 10 -10.31 -8.39 -10.45
C GLN A 10 -11.08 -7.77 -11.63
N THR A 11 -12.41 -7.87 -11.63
CA THR A 11 -13.26 -7.26 -12.65
C THR A 11 -13.12 -5.73 -12.67
N GLN A 12 -13.16 -5.10 -11.50
CA GLN A 12 -13.01 -3.65 -11.38
C GLN A 12 -11.63 -3.16 -11.82
N ILE A 13 -10.56 -3.88 -11.49
CA ILE A 13 -9.21 -3.56 -11.94
C ILE A 13 -9.12 -3.68 -13.47
N SER A 14 -9.63 -4.77 -14.03
CA SER A 14 -9.61 -5.01 -15.48
C SER A 14 -10.37 -3.92 -16.25
N THR A 15 -11.51 -3.50 -15.72
CA THR A 15 -12.31 -2.40 -16.30
C THR A 15 -11.57 -1.06 -16.20
N ALA A 16 -10.94 -0.77 -15.05
CA ALA A 16 -10.22 0.48 -14.84
C ALA A 16 -8.97 0.62 -15.71
N LEU A 17 -8.34 -0.52 -16.07
CA LEU A 17 -7.11 -0.59 -16.86
C LEU A 17 -7.34 -1.09 -18.29
N GLU A 18 -8.57 -1.02 -18.77
CA GLU A 18 -8.87 -1.41 -20.16
C GLU A 18 -7.99 -0.66 -21.16
N GLY A 19 -7.41 -1.39 -22.12
CA GLY A 19 -6.51 -0.83 -23.13
C GLY A 19 -5.06 -0.64 -22.66
N MET A 20 -4.75 -0.89 -21.38
CA MET A 20 -3.37 -0.86 -20.87
C MET A 20 -2.74 -2.25 -20.88
N ASP A 21 -1.41 -2.29 -20.87
CA ASP A 21 -0.66 -3.49 -20.54
C ASP A 21 -0.45 -3.56 -19.01
N TYR A 22 -0.97 -4.62 -18.37
CA TYR A 22 -0.91 -4.80 -16.92
C TYR A 22 -0.93 -6.28 -16.53
N GLU A 23 -0.43 -6.57 -15.34
CA GLU A 23 -0.65 -7.81 -14.61
C GLU A 23 -1.35 -7.55 -13.27
N ILE A 24 -2.07 -8.52 -12.77
CA ILE A 24 -2.63 -8.56 -11.41
C ILE A 24 -1.86 -9.61 -10.61
N VAL A 25 -1.13 -9.18 -9.60
CA VAL A 25 -0.46 -10.08 -8.65
C VAL A 25 -1.29 -10.12 -7.37
N LEU A 26 -2.05 -11.20 -7.20
CA LEU A 26 -2.80 -11.47 -5.98
C LEU A 26 -1.90 -12.20 -4.99
N VAL A 27 -1.85 -11.71 -3.76
CA VAL A 27 -1.10 -12.37 -2.69
C VAL A 27 -2.07 -12.83 -1.62
N ASP A 28 -2.19 -14.14 -1.49
CA ASP A 28 -2.97 -14.78 -0.43
C ASP A 28 -2.09 -15.02 0.80
N ASP A 29 -2.42 -14.37 1.88
CA ASP A 29 -1.70 -14.45 3.17
C ASP A 29 -2.30 -15.56 4.06
N GLY A 30 -2.51 -16.76 3.50
CA GLY A 30 -3.01 -17.93 4.21
C GLY A 30 -4.50 -17.84 4.52
N SER A 31 -5.33 -17.57 3.53
CA SER A 31 -6.80 -17.62 3.66
C SER A 31 -7.30 -19.01 4.01
N THR A 32 -8.35 -19.06 4.79
CA THR A 32 -9.00 -20.30 5.26
C THR A 32 -10.41 -20.49 4.70
N ASP A 33 -10.87 -19.55 3.88
CA ASP A 33 -12.14 -19.57 3.18
C ASP A 33 -11.95 -19.89 1.68
N ALA A 34 -12.95 -19.64 0.85
CA ALA A 34 -12.89 -19.90 -0.58
C ALA A 34 -12.13 -18.83 -1.39
N THR A 35 -11.39 -17.90 -0.77
CA THR A 35 -10.69 -16.80 -1.45
C THR A 35 -9.86 -17.31 -2.63
N VAL A 36 -8.96 -18.25 -2.39
CA VAL A 36 -8.05 -18.81 -3.42
C VAL A 36 -8.81 -19.46 -4.58
N SER A 37 -9.86 -20.22 -4.27
CA SER A 37 -10.66 -20.93 -5.29
C SER A 37 -11.53 -19.98 -6.12
N ARG A 38 -11.85 -18.78 -5.61
CA ARG A 38 -12.63 -17.75 -6.32
C ARG A 38 -11.76 -16.78 -7.15
N VAL A 39 -10.44 -16.93 -7.12
CA VAL A 39 -9.56 -16.16 -8.01
C VAL A 39 -9.85 -16.54 -9.47
N VAL A 40 -10.21 -15.55 -10.27
CA VAL A 40 -10.38 -15.71 -11.72
C VAL A 40 -8.99 -15.82 -12.35
N ARG A 41 -8.65 -17.01 -12.84
CA ARG A 41 -7.37 -17.30 -13.49
C ARG A 41 -7.33 -16.73 -14.91
N GLY A 42 -6.16 -16.31 -15.39
CA GLY A 42 -5.95 -15.80 -16.74
C GLY A 42 -4.51 -15.37 -16.95
N ASP A 43 -4.13 -15.08 -18.17
CA ASP A 43 -2.75 -14.78 -18.57
C ASP A 43 -2.16 -13.55 -17.85
N ARG A 44 -3.03 -12.62 -17.43
CA ARG A 44 -2.66 -11.40 -16.69
C ARG A 44 -2.72 -11.56 -15.18
N VAL A 45 -3.10 -12.75 -14.66
CA VAL A 45 -3.34 -12.97 -13.23
C VAL A 45 -2.36 -13.96 -12.66
N ARG A 46 -1.57 -13.52 -11.69
CA ARG A 46 -0.67 -14.36 -10.91
C ARG A 46 -1.12 -14.41 -9.47
N LEU A 47 -1.21 -15.60 -8.92
CA LEU A 47 -1.52 -15.82 -7.51
C LEU A 47 -0.28 -16.33 -6.78
N LEU A 48 0.08 -15.61 -5.71
CA LEU A 48 1.11 -16.00 -4.74
C LEU A 48 0.41 -16.45 -3.47
N GLU A 49 0.55 -17.70 -3.11
CA GLU A 49 -0.07 -18.28 -1.92
C GLU A 49 0.99 -18.52 -0.85
N PHE A 50 0.79 -17.97 0.34
CA PHE A 50 1.66 -18.24 1.48
C PHE A 50 1.24 -19.53 2.19
N GLU A 51 2.22 -20.34 2.58
CA GLU A 51 1.98 -21.56 3.36
C GLU A 51 1.28 -21.29 4.70
N LYS A 52 1.50 -20.10 5.26
CA LYS A 52 0.88 -19.62 6.50
C LYS A 52 0.79 -18.12 6.52
N ASN A 53 -0.14 -17.59 7.32
CA ASN A 53 -0.25 -16.15 7.51
C ASN A 53 1.05 -15.53 8.02
N ALA A 54 1.58 -14.57 7.27
CA ALA A 54 2.80 -13.81 7.58
C ALA A 54 2.52 -12.31 7.78
N GLY A 55 1.28 -11.88 7.53
CA GLY A 55 0.77 -10.53 7.74
C GLY A 55 0.91 -9.61 6.54
N GLN A 56 0.10 -8.56 6.54
CA GLN A 56 -0.04 -7.60 5.44
C GLN A 56 1.29 -7.05 4.90
N SER A 57 2.29 -6.82 5.77
CA SER A 57 3.60 -6.33 5.32
C SER A 57 4.33 -7.34 4.46
N ALA A 58 4.27 -8.63 4.81
CA ALA A 58 4.90 -9.70 4.05
C ALA A 58 4.17 -9.88 2.71
N ALA A 59 2.84 -9.90 2.72
CA ALA A 59 2.04 -10.03 1.50
C ALA A 59 2.32 -8.87 0.52
N MET A 60 2.30 -7.62 1.02
CA MET A 60 2.59 -6.45 0.20
C MET A 60 4.03 -6.46 -0.33
N HIS A 61 5.01 -6.82 0.50
CA HIS A 61 6.40 -6.95 0.09
C HIS A 61 6.57 -7.99 -1.01
N ALA A 62 6.00 -9.19 -0.83
CA ALA A 62 6.07 -10.26 -1.83
C ALA A 62 5.45 -9.82 -3.17
N GLY A 63 4.25 -9.22 -3.15
CA GLY A 63 3.59 -8.70 -4.35
C GLY A 63 4.45 -7.66 -5.07
N ILE A 64 5.00 -6.69 -4.36
CA ILE A 64 5.86 -5.64 -4.92
C ILE A 64 7.13 -6.23 -5.56
N TYR A 65 7.80 -7.15 -4.88
CA TYR A 65 9.05 -7.75 -5.40
C TYR A 65 8.82 -8.70 -6.56
N GLN A 66 7.69 -9.40 -6.59
CA GLN A 66 7.33 -10.32 -7.67
C GLN A 66 6.69 -9.64 -8.88
N SER A 67 6.33 -8.35 -8.77
CA SER A 67 5.77 -7.58 -9.89
C SER A 67 6.79 -7.38 -11.00
N LEU A 68 6.34 -7.48 -12.25
CA LEU A 68 7.14 -7.36 -13.48
C LEU A 68 7.00 -5.99 -14.14
N GLY A 69 5.90 -5.26 -13.88
CA GLY A 69 5.62 -3.96 -14.46
C GLY A 69 6.59 -2.85 -14.00
N ASP A 70 6.81 -1.82 -14.82
CA ASP A 70 7.64 -0.66 -14.48
C ASP A 70 6.99 0.26 -13.44
N VAL A 71 5.66 0.19 -13.37
CA VAL A 71 4.85 0.90 -12.39
C VAL A 71 4.11 -0.14 -11.54
N ILE A 72 4.26 -0.04 -10.23
CA ILE A 72 3.64 -0.94 -9.27
C ILE A 72 2.50 -0.20 -8.56
N VAL A 73 1.33 -0.82 -8.56
CA VAL A 73 0.14 -0.34 -7.83
C VAL A 73 -0.17 -1.29 -6.69
N THR A 74 -0.42 -0.76 -5.51
CA THR A 74 -0.85 -1.56 -4.35
C THR A 74 -2.28 -1.25 -3.96
N LEU A 75 -3.07 -2.29 -3.62
CA LEU A 75 -4.46 -2.23 -3.20
C LEU A 75 -4.73 -3.27 -2.11
N ASP A 76 -5.71 -3.00 -1.24
CA ASP A 76 -6.30 -4.04 -0.38
C ASP A 76 -7.38 -4.81 -1.14
N GLY A 77 -7.60 -6.08 -0.75
CA GLY A 77 -8.58 -6.98 -1.37
C GLY A 77 -10.05 -6.71 -0.98
N ASP A 78 -10.34 -5.73 -0.12
CA ASP A 78 -11.63 -5.52 0.54
C ASP A 78 -12.59 -4.55 -0.17
N LEU A 79 -12.29 -4.19 -1.43
CA LEU A 79 -13.07 -3.27 -2.28
C LEU A 79 -13.24 -1.84 -1.73
N GLN A 80 -12.51 -1.46 -0.67
CA GLN A 80 -12.61 -0.11 -0.12
C GLN A 80 -11.88 0.94 -0.98
N ASN A 81 -10.81 0.57 -1.65
CA ASN A 81 -10.15 1.41 -2.64
C ASN A 81 -10.86 1.33 -3.99
N ASP A 82 -10.95 2.43 -4.71
CA ASP A 82 -11.54 2.48 -6.03
C ASP A 82 -10.46 2.29 -7.10
N PRO A 83 -10.46 1.19 -7.89
CA PRO A 83 -9.51 1.02 -8.98
C PRO A 83 -9.57 2.11 -10.05
N GLN A 84 -10.67 2.83 -10.19
CA GLN A 84 -10.78 3.97 -11.12
C GLN A 84 -9.79 5.11 -10.80
N ASP A 85 -9.34 5.23 -9.54
CA ASP A 85 -8.36 6.23 -9.16
C ASP A 85 -6.92 5.91 -9.65
N ILE A 86 -6.66 4.67 -10.10
CA ILE A 86 -5.31 4.22 -10.52
C ILE A 86 -4.75 5.09 -11.63
N LEU A 87 -5.54 5.39 -12.65
CA LEU A 87 -5.07 6.17 -13.81
C LEU A 87 -4.68 7.60 -13.42
N ALA A 88 -5.43 8.22 -12.51
CA ALA A 88 -5.11 9.55 -11.99
C ALA A 88 -3.80 9.52 -11.17
N LEU A 89 -3.57 8.48 -10.36
CA LEU A 89 -2.33 8.30 -9.62
C LEU A 89 -1.12 8.06 -10.55
N ILE A 90 -1.29 7.27 -11.62
CA ILE A 90 -0.25 7.06 -12.65
C ILE A 90 0.06 8.38 -13.37
N SER A 91 -0.96 9.14 -13.74
CA SER A 91 -0.77 10.47 -14.34
C SER A 91 0.04 11.38 -13.41
N LYS A 92 -0.27 11.38 -12.12
CA LYS A 92 0.46 12.13 -11.11
C LYS A 92 1.92 11.66 -10.95
N LEU A 93 2.15 10.35 -11.00
CA LEU A 93 3.50 9.78 -10.98
C LEU A 93 4.35 10.31 -12.15
N ASN A 94 3.75 10.44 -13.33
CA ASN A 94 4.41 10.90 -14.56
C ASN A 94 4.77 12.40 -14.54
N GLU A 95 4.29 13.18 -13.57
CA GLU A 95 4.75 14.55 -13.33
C GLU A 95 6.17 14.63 -12.72
N GLY A 96 6.86 13.50 -12.58
CA GLY A 96 8.23 13.40 -12.08
C GLY A 96 8.33 12.98 -10.62
N TYR A 97 7.34 12.29 -10.13
CA TYR A 97 7.36 11.62 -8.81
C TYR A 97 7.75 10.16 -8.95
N ASP A 98 8.26 9.58 -7.85
CA ASP A 98 8.66 8.18 -7.76
C ASP A 98 7.62 7.36 -6.99
N LEU A 99 6.90 8.00 -6.05
CA LEU A 99 5.78 7.42 -5.32
C LEU A 99 4.64 8.43 -5.18
N VAL A 100 3.42 8.00 -5.50
CA VAL A 100 2.17 8.72 -5.23
C VAL A 100 1.33 7.91 -4.27
N CYS A 101 0.98 8.49 -3.12
CA CYS A 101 0.11 7.87 -2.13
C CYS A 101 -1.32 8.40 -2.26
N GLY A 102 -2.30 7.52 -2.30
CA GLY A 102 -3.67 7.93 -2.10
C GLY A 102 -3.90 8.40 -0.66
N TYR A 103 -4.72 9.44 -0.45
CA TYR A 103 -5.25 9.75 0.87
C TYR A 103 -6.78 9.87 0.84
N ARG A 104 -7.43 9.39 1.89
CA ARG A 104 -8.90 9.33 1.99
C ARG A 104 -9.46 10.68 2.41
N ALA A 105 -9.81 11.54 1.44
CA ALA A 105 -10.27 12.91 1.70
C ALA A 105 -11.62 12.96 2.46
N LYS A 106 -12.54 12.02 2.19
CA LYS A 106 -13.90 11.97 2.75
C LYS A 106 -14.07 10.84 3.76
N ARG A 107 -13.28 10.84 4.86
CA ARG A 107 -13.49 9.87 5.94
C ARG A 107 -14.77 10.21 6.72
N LYS A 108 -15.66 9.24 6.91
CA LYS A 108 -16.87 9.35 7.75
C LYS A 108 -16.56 9.20 9.24
N ASP A 109 -15.46 9.81 9.72
CA ASP A 109 -15.07 9.81 11.13
C ASP A 109 -15.74 10.98 11.89
N THR A 110 -15.96 10.81 13.18
CA THR A 110 -16.39 11.91 14.05
C THR A 110 -15.35 13.04 14.06
N PRO A 111 -15.76 14.32 14.27
CA PRO A 111 -14.81 15.44 14.32
C PRO A 111 -13.65 15.22 15.31
N PHE A 112 -13.92 14.62 16.45
CA PHE A 112 -12.91 14.28 17.46
C PHE A 112 -11.90 13.25 16.95
N LYS A 113 -12.34 12.16 16.33
CA LYS A 113 -11.45 11.15 15.71
C LYS A 113 -10.63 11.73 14.58
N ARG A 114 -11.19 12.65 13.77
CA ARG A 114 -10.44 13.36 12.72
C ARG A 114 -9.32 14.21 13.30
N LEU A 115 -9.59 14.97 14.36
CA LEU A 115 -8.59 15.81 15.02
C LEU A 115 -7.47 14.96 15.62
N GLN A 116 -7.82 13.91 16.37
CA GLN A 116 -6.86 12.98 16.96
C GLN A 116 -5.98 12.32 15.88
N SER A 117 -6.58 11.84 14.79
CA SER A 117 -5.86 11.25 13.66
C SER A 117 -4.95 12.26 12.96
N ARG A 118 -5.40 13.51 12.81
CA ARG A 118 -4.60 14.60 12.21
C ARG A 118 -3.37 14.91 13.06
N ILE A 119 -3.55 15.04 14.38
CA ILE A 119 -2.43 15.31 15.30
C ILE A 119 -1.45 14.13 15.29
N ALA A 120 -1.93 12.90 15.44
CA ALA A 120 -1.09 11.70 15.45
C ALA A 120 -0.30 11.55 14.13
N ASN A 121 -0.96 11.75 12.99
CA ASN A 121 -0.31 11.70 11.68
C ASN A 121 0.67 12.86 11.48
N GLY A 122 0.35 14.06 11.96
CA GLY A 122 1.26 15.21 11.88
C GLY A 122 2.53 15.00 12.69
N VAL A 123 2.41 14.49 13.93
CA VAL A 123 3.56 14.13 14.78
C VAL A 123 4.40 13.04 14.12
N ARG A 124 3.75 11.96 13.63
CA ARG A 124 4.41 10.87 12.92
C ARG A 124 5.15 11.38 11.69
N SER A 125 4.45 12.09 10.82
CA SER A 125 4.99 12.60 9.55
C SER A 125 6.21 13.50 9.77
N ARG A 126 6.13 14.41 10.75
CA ARG A 126 7.26 15.28 11.11
C ARG A 126 8.43 14.48 11.70
N PHE A 127 8.14 13.44 12.48
CA PHE A 127 9.17 12.61 13.09
C PHE A 127 9.90 11.73 12.08
N VAL A 128 9.15 11.12 11.16
CA VAL A 128 9.68 10.18 10.15
C VAL A 128 10.14 10.91 8.87
N GLY A 129 9.65 12.14 8.63
CA GLY A 129 10.04 12.99 7.50
C GLY A 129 9.36 12.64 6.18
N ASP A 130 8.17 12.00 6.20
CA ASP A 130 7.52 11.54 4.96
C ASP A 130 6.49 12.51 4.36
N ASN A 131 6.05 13.51 5.11
CA ASN A 131 5.05 14.52 4.71
C ASN A 131 3.72 13.96 4.18
N VAL A 132 3.37 12.71 4.53
CA VAL A 132 2.16 12.03 4.09
C VAL A 132 1.08 12.06 5.17
N ARG A 133 -0.16 12.44 4.79
CA ARG A 133 -1.31 12.59 5.70
C ARG A 133 -1.95 11.26 6.08
N ASP A 134 -2.01 10.31 5.14
CA ASP A 134 -2.74 9.04 5.32
C ASP A 134 -1.90 7.83 4.92
N THR A 135 -1.07 7.35 5.83
CA THR A 135 -0.28 6.13 5.61
C THR A 135 -1.11 4.84 5.63
N GLY A 136 -2.33 4.92 6.13
CA GLY A 136 -3.25 3.78 6.17
C GLY A 136 -3.98 3.52 4.85
N CYS A 137 -3.88 4.41 3.87
CA CYS A 137 -4.39 4.13 2.54
C CYS A 137 -3.42 3.19 1.81
N THR A 138 -3.88 2.05 1.36
CA THR A 138 -3.07 1.05 0.66
C THR A 138 -2.94 1.33 -0.83
N LEU A 139 -3.84 2.12 -1.41
CA LEU A 139 -3.72 2.56 -2.80
C LEU A 139 -2.53 3.49 -2.96
N LYS A 140 -1.45 2.94 -3.52
CA LYS A 140 -0.21 3.64 -3.83
C LYS A 140 0.27 3.25 -5.20
N VAL A 141 0.89 4.18 -5.91
CA VAL A 141 1.51 3.94 -7.21
C VAL A 141 2.96 4.35 -7.12
N MET A 142 3.87 3.45 -7.50
CA MET A 142 5.31 3.68 -7.41
C MET A 142 6.05 3.15 -8.63
N ARG A 143 7.21 3.72 -8.92
CA ARG A 143 8.15 3.15 -9.89
C ARG A 143 8.76 1.88 -9.35
N ARG A 144 9.07 0.91 -10.22
CA ARG A 144 9.63 -0.41 -9.83
C ARG A 144 10.88 -0.27 -8.96
N GLU A 145 11.74 0.68 -9.26
CA GLU A 145 13.01 0.89 -8.56
C GLU A 145 12.79 1.23 -7.08
N CYS A 146 11.64 1.82 -6.73
CA CYS A 146 11.30 2.16 -5.35
C CYS A 146 11.26 0.95 -4.42
N ARG A 147 11.09 -0.28 -4.97
CA ARG A 147 11.13 -1.52 -4.18
C ARG A 147 12.46 -1.70 -3.43
N GLU A 148 13.56 -1.19 -3.95
CA GLU A 148 14.89 -1.27 -3.33
C GLU A 148 14.97 -0.52 -1.98
N ALA A 149 14.07 0.41 -1.73
CA ALA A 149 13.95 1.09 -0.44
C ALA A 149 13.30 0.21 0.63
N LEU A 150 12.53 -0.79 0.23
CA LEU A 150 11.67 -1.54 1.12
C LEU A 150 12.46 -2.64 1.84
N LEU A 151 12.45 -2.59 3.16
CA LEU A 151 12.94 -3.66 4.02
C LEU A 151 11.76 -4.32 4.70
N LEU A 152 11.69 -5.64 4.64
CA LEU A 152 10.60 -6.38 5.25
C LEU A 152 10.71 -6.36 6.77
N PHE A 153 9.72 -5.78 7.44
CA PHE A 153 9.48 -5.90 8.87
C PHE A 153 7.97 -5.78 9.15
N HIS A 154 7.55 -6.22 10.33
CA HIS A 154 6.15 -6.14 10.72
C HIS A 154 5.69 -4.68 10.83
N GLY A 155 4.74 -4.26 10.00
CA GLY A 155 4.27 -2.87 9.96
C GLY A 155 4.90 -2.02 8.85
N MET A 156 5.84 -2.55 8.05
CA MET A 156 6.50 -1.87 6.92
C MET A 156 5.52 -1.12 6.01
N HIS A 157 4.37 -1.72 5.71
CA HIS A 157 3.36 -1.14 4.80
C HIS A 157 2.94 0.29 5.18
N ARG A 158 3.04 0.68 6.46
CA ARG A 158 2.74 2.03 6.94
C ARG A 158 3.87 3.02 6.70
N PHE A 159 5.08 2.52 6.47
CA PHE A 159 6.29 3.32 6.32
C PHE A 159 6.82 3.35 4.89
N ILE A 160 6.12 2.77 3.92
CA ILE A 160 6.52 2.81 2.51
C ILE A 160 6.92 4.23 2.06
N PRO A 161 6.13 5.30 2.33
CA PRO A 161 6.51 6.65 1.92
C PRO A 161 7.80 7.14 2.60
N ALA A 162 7.97 6.82 3.88
CA ALA A 162 9.15 7.20 4.63
C ALA A 162 10.41 6.46 4.17
N LEU A 163 10.28 5.17 3.86
CA LEU A 163 11.38 4.35 3.37
C LEU A 163 11.84 4.81 1.98
N ILE A 164 10.90 5.09 1.09
CA ILE A 164 11.16 5.57 -0.26
C ILE A 164 11.73 7.00 -0.21
N GLY A 165 11.10 7.92 0.53
CA GLY A 165 11.61 9.29 0.69
C GLY A 165 12.98 9.33 1.37
N GLY A 166 13.28 8.40 2.29
CA GLY A 166 14.59 8.24 2.94
C GLY A 166 15.73 7.85 2.00
N MET A 167 15.43 7.37 0.79
CA MET A 167 16.38 7.13 -0.30
C MET A 167 16.58 8.36 -1.21
N GLY A 168 15.87 9.46 -0.94
CA GLY A 168 15.93 10.67 -1.75
C GLY A 168 14.94 10.70 -2.92
N TRP A 169 14.05 9.70 -3.03
CA TRP A 169 13.03 9.68 -4.07
C TRP A 169 11.86 10.63 -3.76
N LYS A 170 11.24 11.14 -4.80
CA LYS A 170 10.16 12.13 -4.71
C LYS A 170 8.83 11.48 -4.40
N VAL A 171 8.31 11.78 -3.21
CA VAL A 171 7.02 11.27 -2.72
C VAL A 171 5.99 12.38 -2.74
N THR A 172 4.78 12.06 -3.19
CA THR A 172 3.61 12.96 -3.10
C THR A 172 2.35 12.18 -2.73
N GLU A 173 1.27 12.91 -2.52
CA GLU A 173 -0.04 12.32 -2.26
C GLU A 173 -1.15 13.03 -3.03
N MET A 174 -2.25 12.32 -3.31
CA MET A 174 -3.45 12.89 -3.89
C MET A 174 -4.73 12.28 -3.29
N PRO A 175 -5.86 12.99 -3.32
CA PRO A 175 -7.11 12.46 -2.81
C PRO A 175 -7.60 11.30 -3.67
N VAL A 176 -8.11 10.26 -3.00
CA VAL A 176 -8.71 9.09 -3.65
C VAL A 176 -10.09 8.80 -3.07
N ASN A 177 -10.90 8.12 -3.82
CA ASN A 177 -12.19 7.62 -3.38
C ASN A 177 -11.99 6.51 -2.34
N HIS A 178 -12.85 6.48 -1.33
CA HIS A 178 -12.84 5.43 -0.34
C HIS A 178 -14.28 4.99 -0.08
N ARG A 179 -14.55 3.73 -0.39
CA ARG A 179 -15.87 3.13 -0.27
C ARG A 179 -16.05 2.54 1.13
N ALA A 180 -17.30 2.39 1.55
CA ALA A 180 -17.60 1.59 2.73
C ALA A 180 -17.30 0.11 2.43
N ARG A 181 -16.82 -0.63 3.43
CA ARG A 181 -16.63 -2.08 3.31
C ARG A 181 -18.01 -2.72 3.08
N ILE A 182 -18.10 -3.56 2.05
CA ILE A 182 -19.34 -4.25 1.68
C ILE A 182 -19.41 -5.59 2.42
N HIS A 183 -18.31 -6.36 2.42
CA HIS A 183 -18.22 -7.68 3.05
C HIS A 183 -17.03 -7.76 3.98
N GLY A 184 -17.07 -8.69 4.94
CA GLY A 184 -15.98 -8.98 5.88
C GLY A 184 -16.02 -8.17 7.20
N VAL A 185 -15.28 -8.65 8.19
CA VAL A 185 -15.17 -8.05 9.53
C VAL A 185 -13.77 -7.49 9.72
N SER A 186 -13.67 -6.30 10.33
CA SER A 186 -12.37 -5.72 10.68
C SER A 186 -11.66 -6.58 11.71
N LYS A 187 -10.56 -7.22 11.32
CA LYS A 187 -9.77 -8.16 12.16
C LYS A 187 -8.90 -7.48 13.22
N TYR A 188 -9.06 -6.18 13.52
CA TYR A 188 -8.06 -5.41 14.24
C TYR A 188 -8.50 -4.90 15.61
N GLY A 189 -7.82 -5.35 16.67
CA GLY A 189 -7.94 -4.86 18.06
C GLY A 189 -6.95 -3.72 18.39
N PHE A 190 -7.29 -2.89 19.41
CA PHE A 190 -6.67 -1.57 19.66
C PHE A 190 -5.44 -1.55 20.60
N GLY A 191 -5.17 -2.59 21.41
CA GLY A 191 -4.31 -2.45 22.59
C GLY A 191 -2.80 -2.26 22.38
N ASN A 192 -2.10 -3.17 21.67
CA ASN A 192 -0.63 -3.18 21.55
C ASN A 192 -0.06 -2.49 20.29
N ARG A 193 -0.92 -1.92 19.45
CA ARG A 193 -0.53 -1.37 18.14
C ARG A 193 0.16 -0.03 18.22
N ALA A 194 -0.27 0.83 19.16
CA ALA A 194 0.31 2.18 19.28
C ALA A 194 1.78 2.11 19.73
N LEU A 195 2.09 1.26 20.72
CA LEU A 195 3.46 1.10 21.20
C LEU A 195 4.38 0.55 20.11
N ARG A 196 3.97 -0.54 19.42
CA ARG A 196 4.75 -1.11 18.32
C ARG A 196 4.94 -0.11 17.18
N ALA A 197 3.87 0.58 16.77
CA ALA A 197 3.98 1.60 15.73
C ALA A 197 4.92 2.75 16.12
N THR A 198 4.98 3.11 17.40
CA THR A 198 5.93 4.11 17.91
C THR A 198 7.37 3.59 17.85
N MET A 199 7.61 2.36 18.26
CA MET A 199 8.95 1.73 18.13
C MET A 199 9.39 1.64 16.67
N ASP A 200 8.47 1.24 15.76
CA ASP A 200 8.73 1.19 14.32
C ASP A 200 9.12 2.57 13.77
N MET A 201 8.49 3.65 14.24
CA MET A 201 8.86 5.03 13.87
C MET A 201 10.31 5.36 14.22
N PHE A 202 10.78 4.99 15.43
CA PHE A 202 12.17 5.19 15.82
C PHE A 202 13.11 4.36 14.96
N GLY A 203 12.76 3.10 14.70
CA GLY A 203 13.53 2.21 13.83
C GLY A 203 13.67 2.76 12.42
N VAL A 204 12.58 3.21 11.79
CA VAL A 204 12.60 3.78 10.44
C VAL A 204 13.38 5.11 10.40
N ARG A 205 13.21 5.98 11.41
CA ARG A 205 13.99 7.22 11.49
C ARG A 205 15.49 6.93 11.62
N TRP A 206 15.88 5.99 12.49
CA TRP A 206 17.26 5.57 12.64
C TRP A 206 17.82 5.02 11.33
N LEU A 207 17.09 4.09 10.69
CA LEU A 207 17.46 3.51 9.40
C LEU A 207 17.70 4.60 8.35
N ASN A 208 16.76 5.51 8.15
CA ASN A 208 16.88 6.57 7.16
C ASN A 208 18.05 7.51 7.45
N SER A 209 18.39 7.75 8.72
CA SER A 209 19.56 8.55 9.09
C SER A 209 20.91 7.87 8.78
N ARG A 210 20.91 6.54 8.61
CA ARG A 210 22.10 5.72 8.35
C ARG A 210 22.24 5.26 6.90
N ARG A 211 21.17 5.36 6.10
CA ARG A 211 21.23 5.00 4.68
C ARG A 211 22.29 5.80 3.93
N ARG A 212 22.93 5.14 2.97
CA ARG A 212 23.89 5.74 2.04
C ARG A 212 23.53 5.29 0.63
N THR A 213 23.61 6.22 -0.29
CA THR A 213 23.51 5.96 -1.72
C THR A 213 24.88 6.21 -2.36
N TYR A 214 25.20 5.48 -3.40
CA TYR A 214 26.41 5.70 -4.19
C TYR A 214 26.09 5.52 -5.67
N SER A 215 26.88 6.15 -6.51
CA SER A 215 26.87 5.93 -7.97
C SER A 215 28.25 5.51 -8.42
N ILE A 216 28.30 4.55 -9.33
CA ILE A 216 29.55 4.11 -9.97
C ILE A 216 29.68 4.93 -11.25
N LYS A 217 30.85 5.56 -11.44
CA LYS A 217 31.17 6.16 -12.75
C LYS A 217 31.44 5.03 -13.72
N ALA A 218 30.70 5.04 -14.87
CA ALA A 218 30.97 4.15 -15.99
C ALA A 218 32.27 4.55 -16.71
#